data_b13069b6c364bc506f6807fab66c9836
#
_entry.id   b13069b6c364bc506f6807fab66c9836
#
_cell.length_a   1.000
_cell.length_b   1.000
_cell.length_c   1.000
_cell.angle_alpha   90.00
_cell.angle_beta   90.00
_cell.angle_gamma   90.00
#
_symmetry.space_group_name_H-M   'P 1'
#
loop_
_entity.id
_entity.type
_entity.pdbx_description
1 polymer ?
#
loop_
_entity_poly.entity_id
_entity_poly.type
_entity_poly.pdbx_seq_one_letter_code
_entity_poly.pdbx_strand_id
1 'polypeptide(L)'
;SPWRGDRITEVAAVTVRGGAVVDVFESLVNPERSIPPFVTALTRISWDMVKHAPTFREVEPRLAEALRGHLFVAHNAAFDWRFVSTEMAHASGATLAGERLCTVRLARAVVPQLRRRSLDSLSMYYGIENRARHRAGGDALATAQLLVRLLGEARCRGCETLDDLRALTRRGGG
;
A
#
# COMPACT_ATOMS: atom_id res chain seq x y z
N SER A 1 -14.17 1.10 6.64
CA SER A 1 -13.59 2.41 6.98
C SER A 1 -13.21 2.44 8.45
N PRO A 2 -12.02 2.95 8.85
CA PRO A 2 -11.59 3.03 10.24
C PRO A 2 -12.63 3.76 11.13
N TRP A 3 -13.33 4.76 10.59
CA TRP A 3 -14.40 5.49 11.28
C TRP A 3 -15.62 4.64 11.67
N ARG A 4 -15.77 3.45 11.05
CA ARG A 4 -16.80 2.46 11.41
C ARG A 4 -16.23 1.36 12.31
N GLY A 5 -15.02 1.56 12.81
CA GLY A 5 -14.31 0.58 13.63
C GLY A 5 -13.78 -0.63 12.85
N ASP A 6 -13.68 -0.55 11.51
CA ASP A 6 -13.01 -1.62 10.75
C ASP A 6 -11.51 -1.65 11.12
N ARG A 7 -10.97 -2.84 11.28
CA ARG A 7 -9.60 -3.09 11.73
C ARG A 7 -8.78 -3.78 10.63
N ILE A 8 -7.46 -3.66 10.72
CA ILE A 8 -6.53 -4.37 9.85
C ILE A 8 -6.51 -5.85 10.23
N THR A 9 -6.59 -6.74 9.23
CA THR A 9 -6.48 -8.19 9.37
C THR A 9 -5.18 -8.75 8.79
N GLU A 10 -4.51 -7.97 7.96
CA GLU A 10 -3.21 -8.29 7.37
C GLU A 10 -2.52 -7.00 6.98
N VAL A 11 -1.19 -6.94 7.14
CA VAL A 11 -0.36 -5.82 6.74
C VAL A 11 0.87 -6.32 6.01
N ALA A 12 1.30 -5.58 5.00
CA ALA A 12 2.58 -5.82 4.35
C ALA A 12 3.25 -4.49 3.99
N ALA A 13 4.57 -4.47 4.07
CA ALA A 13 5.42 -3.39 3.59
C ALA A 13 6.57 -3.96 2.77
N VAL A 14 6.72 -3.45 1.55
CA VAL A 14 7.78 -3.84 0.62
C VAL A 14 8.68 -2.64 0.42
N THR A 15 9.94 -2.77 0.80
CA THR A 15 10.93 -1.70 0.64
C THR A 15 11.59 -1.79 -0.74
N VAL A 16 11.51 -0.69 -1.47
CA VAL A 16 12.18 -0.54 -2.78
C VAL A 16 13.33 0.45 -2.66
N ARG A 17 14.51 0.06 -3.13
CA ARG A 17 15.69 0.92 -3.20
C ARG A 17 16.42 0.69 -4.51
N GLY A 18 16.76 1.78 -5.22
CA GLY A 18 17.46 1.68 -6.50
C GLY A 18 16.70 0.90 -7.58
N GLY A 19 15.37 0.86 -7.52
CA GLY A 19 14.53 0.11 -8.46
C GLY A 19 14.39 -1.37 -8.14
N ALA A 20 14.95 -1.85 -7.03
CA ALA A 20 14.85 -3.25 -6.59
C ALA A 20 14.12 -3.38 -5.25
N VAL A 21 13.43 -4.49 -5.05
CA VAL A 21 12.90 -4.89 -3.74
C VAL A 21 14.07 -5.34 -2.87
N VAL A 22 14.23 -4.71 -1.69
CA VAL A 22 15.34 -4.98 -0.77
C VAL A 22 14.88 -5.57 0.56
N ASP A 23 13.61 -5.40 0.92
CA ASP A 23 13.03 -5.98 2.12
C ASP A 23 11.52 -6.20 1.94
N VAL A 24 10.99 -7.21 2.62
CA VAL A 24 9.55 -7.53 2.66
C VAL A 24 9.18 -7.85 4.10
N PHE A 25 8.24 -7.10 4.63
CA PHE A 25 7.58 -7.37 5.89
C PHE A 25 6.11 -7.71 5.63
N GLU A 26 5.62 -8.80 6.19
CA GLU A 26 4.23 -9.24 6.08
C GLU A 26 3.78 -9.89 7.38
N SER A 27 2.56 -9.59 7.82
CA SER A 27 1.94 -10.23 8.99
C SER A 27 0.43 -10.28 8.86
N LEU A 28 -0.16 -11.43 9.22
CA LEU A 28 -1.56 -11.47 9.66
C LEU A 28 -1.69 -10.69 10.96
N VAL A 29 -2.84 -10.08 11.16
CA VAL A 29 -3.13 -9.27 12.34
C VAL A 29 -4.46 -9.72 12.95
N ASN A 30 -4.45 -9.99 14.25
CA ASN A 30 -5.68 -10.21 14.99
C ASN A 30 -6.42 -8.86 15.13
N PRO A 31 -7.59 -8.71 14.51
CA PRO A 31 -8.33 -7.45 14.56
C PRO A 31 -9.06 -7.23 15.89
N GLU A 32 -8.97 -8.19 16.83
CA GLU A 32 -9.64 -8.20 18.15
C GLU A 32 -11.16 -8.03 18.05
N ARG A 33 -11.72 -8.38 16.90
CA ARG A 33 -13.16 -8.34 16.61
C ARG A 33 -13.49 -9.24 15.42
N SER A 34 -14.77 -9.52 15.22
CA SER A 34 -15.24 -10.30 14.07
C SER A 34 -14.91 -9.62 12.73
N ILE A 35 -14.54 -10.43 11.74
CA ILE A 35 -14.31 -9.98 10.37
C ILE A 35 -15.66 -9.96 9.63
N PRO A 36 -16.05 -8.83 9.00
CA PRO A 36 -17.26 -8.79 8.20
C PRO A 36 -17.21 -9.83 7.06
N PRO A 37 -18.32 -10.54 6.76
CA PRO A 37 -18.34 -11.61 5.75
C PRO A 37 -17.83 -11.18 4.38
N PHE A 38 -18.13 -9.93 3.95
CA PHE A 38 -17.66 -9.42 2.67
C PHE A 38 -16.13 -9.23 2.62
N VAL A 39 -15.48 -8.92 3.77
CA VAL A 39 -14.01 -8.82 3.86
C VAL A 39 -13.40 -10.20 3.73
N THR A 40 -13.94 -11.19 4.46
CA THR A 40 -13.51 -12.60 4.32
C THR A 40 -13.68 -13.11 2.89
N ALA A 41 -14.79 -12.81 2.24
CA ALA A 41 -15.03 -13.20 0.85
C ALA A 41 -14.01 -12.57 -0.12
N LEU A 42 -13.62 -11.32 0.10
CA LEU A 42 -12.67 -10.59 -0.72
C LEU A 42 -11.23 -11.04 -0.48
N THR A 43 -10.80 -11.06 0.78
CA THR A 43 -9.39 -11.29 1.17
C THR A 43 -9.06 -12.76 1.37
N ARG A 44 -10.08 -13.59 1.55
CA ARG A 44 -9.98 -15.00 1.98
C ARG A 44 -9.34 -15.17 3.36
N ILE A 45 -9.33 -14.11 4.17
CA ILE A 45 -8.87 -14.16 5.55
C ILE A 45 -10.06 -14.48 6.44
N SER A 46 -10.02 -15.64 7.08
CA SER A 46 -11.04 -16.07 8.05
C SER A 46 -10.64 -15.71 9.47
N TRP A 47 -11.62 -15.74 10.39
CA TRP A 47 -11.35 -15.55 11.80
C TRP A 47 -10.35 -16.59 12.34
N ASP A 48 -10.45 -17.84 11.90
CA ASP A 48 -9.53 -18.90 12.34
C ASP A 48 -8.08 -18.64 11.96
N MET A 49 -7.83 -17.90 10.89
CA MET A 49 -6.48 -17.51 10.48
C MET A 49 -5.88 -16.43 11.36
N VAL A 50 -6.70 -15.54 11.93
CA VAL A 50 -6.20 -14.34 12.63
C VAL A 50 -6.42 -14.38 14.14
N LYS A 51 -7.27 -15.27 14.68
CA LYS A 51 -7.57 -15.33 16.11
C LYS A 51 -6.36 -15.53 17.02
N HIS A 52 -5.31 -16.16 16.50
CA HIS A 52 -4.04 -16.41 17.19
C HIS A 52 -2.87 -15.62 16.57
N ALA A 53 -3.14 -14.78 15.57
CA ALA A 53 -2.15 -13.89 15.01
C ALA A 53 -1.82 -12.75 16.01
N PRO A 54 -0.66 -12.10 15.87
CA PRO A 54 -0.34 -10.94 16.71
C PRO A 54 -1.37 -9.82 16.51
N THR A 55 -1.64 -9.07 17.57
CA THR A 55 -2.43 -7.84 17.50
C THR A 55 -1.68 -6.76 16.74
N PHE A 56 -2.36 -5.70 16.31
CA PHE A 56 -1.66 -4.59 15.64
C PHE A 56 -0.61 -3.94 16.54
N ARG A 57 -0.84 -3.88 17.86
CA ARG A 57 0.12 -3.38 18.84
C ARG A 57 1.43 -4.17 18.83
N GLU A 58 1.37 -5.48 18.63
CA GLU A 58 2.55 -6.34 18.57
C GLU A 58 3.27 -6.24 17.21
N VAL A 59 2.54 -5.95 16.15
CA VAL A 59 3.06 -5.79 14.78
C VAL A 59 3.63 -4.40 14.54
N GLU A 60 3.08 -3.38 15.19
CA GLU A 60 3.39 -1.96 14.98
C GLU A 60 4.88 -1.62 15.02
N PRO A 61 5.71 -2.11 15.98
CA PRO A 61 7.13 -1.75 16.00
C PRO A 61 7.88 -2.15 14.73
N ARG A 62 7.60 -3.33 14.19
CA ARG A 62 8.21 -3.83 12.95
C ARG A 62 7.72 -3.06 11.72
N LEU A 63 6.43 -2.74 11.68
CA LEU A 63 5.86 -1.92 10.62
C LEU A 63 6.44 -0.50 10.67
N ALA A 64 6.53 0.10 11.85
CA ALA A 64 7.12 1.43 12.04
C ALA A 64 8.60 1.47 11.60
N GLU A 65 9.36 0.42 11.88
CA GLU A 65 10.73 0.27 11.40
C GLU A 65 10.80 0.24 9.87
N ALA A 66 9.92 -0.56 9.22
CA ALA A 66 9.85 -0.66 7.76
C ALA A 66 9.43 0.66 7.08
N LEU A 67 8.66 1.50 7.77
CA LEU A 67 8.20 2.80 7.24
C LEU A 67 9.17 3.96 7.54
N ARG A 68 10.07 3.81 8.51
CA ARG A 68 10.93 4.88 9.01
C ARG A 68 11.91 5.35 7.94
N GLY A 69 11.87 6.65 7.63
CA GLY A 69 12.77 7.28 6.66
C GLY A 69 12.46 6.93 5.20
N HIS A 70 11.31 6.32 4.94
CA HIS A 70 10.86 5.98 3.60
C HIS A 70 9.66 6.82 3.15
N LEU A 71 9.55 7.02 1.85
CA LEU A 71 8.32 7.55 1.26
C LEU A 71 7.23 6.47 1.32
N PHE A 72 6.10 6.78 1.94
CA PHE A 72 4.96 5.88 1.96
C PHE A 72 4.31 5.80 0.58
N VAL A 73 4.29 4.62 -0.01
CA VAL A 73 3.69 4.39 -1.33
C VAL A 73 2.60 3.36 -1.23
N ALA A 74 1.43 3.63 -1.81
CA ALA A 74 0.37 2.64 -1.92
C ALA A 74 -0.50 2.86 -3.16
N HIS A 75 -1.25 1.83 -3.52
CA HIS A 75 -2.24 1.92 -4.59
C HIS A 75 -3.57 2.40 -4.00
N ASN A 76 -3.93 3.67 -4.21
CA ASN A 76 -4.92 4.45 -3.47
C ASN A 76 -4.45 4.83 -2.04
N ALA A 77 -3.26 5.41 -1.96
CA ALA A 77 -2.51 5.68 -0.74
C ALA A 77 -3.29 6.38 0.40
N ALA A 78 -4.33 7.15 0.08
CA ALA A 78 -5.17 7.79 1.11
C ALA A 78 -5.94 6.77 1.96
N PHE A 79 -6.30 5.62 1.38
CA PHE A 79 -6.99 4.55 2.07
C PHE A 79 -6.04 3.85 3.07
N ASP A 80 -4.90 3.38 2.59
CA ASP A 80 -3.93 2.64 3.40
C ASP A 80 -3.34 3.52 4.49
N TRP A 81 -2.98 4.77 4.14
CA TRP A 81 -2.50 5.74 5.11
C TRP A 81 -3.46 5.94 6.27
N ARG A 82 -4.76 6.06 5.98
CA ARG A 82 -5.78 6.27 7.01
C ARG A 82 -5.89 5.07 7.94
N PHE A 83 -5.89 3.85 7.39
CA PHE A 83 -5.95 2.63 8.20
C PHE A 83 -4.73 2.50 9.09
N VAL A 84 -3.53 2.61 8.52
CA VAL A 84 -2.28 2.49 9.27
C VAL A 84 -2.18 3.59 10.35
N SER A 85 -2.49 4.85 10.00
CA SER A 85 -2.47 5.96 10.97
C SER A 85 -3.44 5.73 12.14
N THR A 86 -4.65 5.23 11.86
CA THR A 86 -5.64 4.96 12.91
C THR A 86 -5.19 3.82 13.81
N GLU A 87 -4.67 2.74 13.24
CA GLU A 87 -4.19 1.60 14.03
C GLU A 87 -2.96 1.96 14.87
N MET A 88 -2.00 2.72 14.34
CA MET A 88 -0.84 3.21 15.11
C MET A 88 -1.29 4.10 16.27
N ALA A 89 -2.21 5.04 16.02
CA ALA A 89 -2.75 5.89 17.09
C ALA A 89 -3.44 5.07 18.19
N HIS A 90 -4.18 4.01 17.84
CA HIS A 90 -4.82 3.12 18.82
C HIS A 90 -3.82 2.23 19.56
N ALA A 91 -2.78 1.73 18.87
CA ALA A 91 -1.82 0.79 19.44
C ALA A 91 -0.84 1.45 20.42
N SER A 92 -0.26 2.59 20.06
CA SER A 92 0.84 3.23 20.79
C SER A 92 0.66 4.75 20.99
N GLY A 93 -0.38 5.36 20.41
CA GLY A 93 -0.51 6.81 20.33
C GLY A 93 0.41 7.45 19.27
N ALA A 94 1.14 6.63 18.51
CA ALA A 94 2.05 7.13 17.49
C ALA A 94 1.29 7.77 16.32
N THR A 95 1.91 8.77 15.71
CA THR A 95 1.39 9.41 14.51
C THR A 95 2.23 8.97 13.32
N LEU A 96 1.59 8.44 12.29
CA LEU A 96 2.24 8.20 11.00
C LEU A 96 2.57 9.56 10.37
N ALA A 97 3.85 9.86 10.27
CA ALA A 97 4.37 11.11 9.73
C ALA A 97 5.12 10.86 8.42
N GLY A 98 5.31 11.92 7.64
CA GLY A 98 6.04 11.87 6.38
C GLY A 98 5.13 12.06 5.17
N GLU A 99 5.69 11.75 4.01
CA GLU A 99 5.03 11.96 2.74
C GLU A 99 4.51 10.68 2.15
N ARG A 100 3.52 10.82 1.27
CA ARG A 100 2.89 9.70 0.59
C ARG A 100 2.81 9.94 -0.91
N LEU A 101 3.03 8.87 -1.67
CA LEU A 101 2.86 8.80 -3.12
C LEU A 101 1.75 7.79 -3.44
N CYS A 102 0.81 8.20 -4.27
CA CYS A 102 -0.26 7.34 -4.74
C CYS A 102 0.04 6.86 -6.16
N THR A 103 0.19 5.54 -6.35
CA THR A 103 0.47 4.97 -7.67
C THR A 103 -0.68 5.15 -8.66
N VAL A 104 -1.95 5.27 -8.19
CA VAL A 104 -3.09 5.62 -9.06
C VAL A 104 -2.91 7.03 -9.66
N ARG A 105 -2.50 8.00 -8.83
CA ARG A 105 -2.28 9.38 -9.29
C ARG A 105 -1.07 9.46 -10.21
N LEU A 106 0.01 8.76 -9.86
CA LEU A 106 1.20 8.70 -10.71
C LEU A 106 0.87 8.05 -12.07
N ALA A 107 0.15 6.92 -12.09
CA ALA A 107 -0.27 6.27 -13.32
C ALA A 107 -1.17 7.18 -14.18
N ARG A 108 -2.05 7.99 -13.56
CA ARG A 108 -2.86 8.97 -14.29
C ARG A 108 -2.00 9.98 -15.04
N ALA A 109 -0.89 10.39 -14.45
CA ALA A 109 0.01 11.38 -15.03
C ALA A 109 0.92 10.79 -16.12
N VAL A 110 1.41 9.54 -15.93
CA VAL A 110 2.41 8.95 -16.83
C VAL A 110 1.85 7.98 -17.86
N VAL A 111 0.64 7.45 -17.67
CA VAL A 111 -0.08 6.60 -18.64
C VAL A 111 -1.53 7.09 -18.82
N PRO A 112 -1.71 8.32 -19.33
CA PRO A 112 -3.03 8.95 -19.40
C PRO A 112 -4.00 8.20 -20.34
N GLN A 113 -3.49 7.44 -21.31
CA GLN A 113 -4.26 6.62 -22.23
C GLN A 113 -5.01 5.47 -21.55
N LEU A 114 -4.55 5.01 -20.37
CA LEU A 114 -5.24 3.99 -19.60
C LEU A 114 -6.43 4.60 -18.85
N ARG A 115 -7.65 4.14 -19.17
CA ARG A 115 -8.86 4.58 -18.47
C ARG A 115 -9.02 3.92 -17.11
N ARG A 116 -8.73 2.61 -17.03
CA ARG A 116 -8.83 1.83 -15.78
C ARG A 116 -7.47 1.78 -15.11
N ARG A 117 -7.43 2.17 -13.84
CA ARG A 117 -6.20 2.27 -13.04
C ARG A 117 -6.30 1.50 -11.72
N SER A 118 -7.08 0.41 -11.72
CA SER A 118 -6.99 -0.57 -10.63
C SER A 118 -5.62 -1.25 -10.65
N LEU A 119 -5.18 -1.78 -9.51
CA LEU A 119 -3.91 -2.52 -9.42
C LEU A 119 -3.86 -3.64 -10.46
N ASP A 120 -4.96 -4.38 -10.63
CA ASP A 120 -5.07 -5.43 -11.65
C ASP A 120 -4.90 -4.91 -13.08
N SER A 121 -5.56 -3.79 -13.42
CA SER A 121 -5.49 -3.24 -14.77
C SER A 121 -4.09 -2.76 -15.11
N LEU A 122 -3.40 -2.13 -14.14
CA LEU A 122 -2.03 -1.67 -14.31
C LEU A 122 -1.05 -2.83 -14.29
N SER A 123 -1.26 -3.84 -13.44
CA SER A 123 -0.45 -5.06 -13.43
C SER A 123 -0.52 -5.79 -14.76
N MET A 124 -1.72 -5.93 -15.33
CA MET A 124 -1.89 -6.53 -16.65
C MET A 124 -1.18 -5.73 -17.75
N TYR A 125 -1.28 -4.40 -17.71
CA TYR A 125 -0.63 -3.52 -18.68
C TYR A 125 0.90 -3.64 -18.68
N TYR A 126 1.50 -3.80 -17.48
CA TYR A 126 2.95 -3.92 -17.32
C TYR A 126 3.48 -5.35 -17.23
N GLY A 127 2.62 -6.36 -17.40
CA GLY A 127 3.01 -7.76 -17.27
C GLY A 127 3.45 -8.16 -15.86
N ILE A 128 2.86 -7.53 -14.82
CA ILE A 128 3.15 -7.82 -13.42
C ILE A 128 2.22 -8.94 -12.96
N GLU A 129 2.79 -10.06 -12.51
CA GLU A 129 2.03 -11.14 -11.91
C GLU A 129 1.68 -10.85 -10.45
N ASN A 130 0.41 -10.92 -10.09
CA ASN A 130 -0.04 -10.92 -8.70
C ASN A 130 -0.78 -12.24 -8.41
N ARG A 131 -0.03 -13.20 -7.86
CA ARG A 131 -0.55 -14.55 -7.54
C ARG A 131 -1.38 -14.58 -6.26
N ALA A 132 -1.27 -13.56 -5.42
CA ALA A 132 -1.96 -13.44 -4.13
C ALA A 132 -2.83 -12.17 -4.06
N ARG A 133 -3.73 -12.00 -5.04
CA ARG A 133 -4.64 -10.85 -5.11
C ARG A 133 -5.51 -10.74 -3.84
N HIS A 134 -5.73 -9.50 -3.40
CA HIS A 134 -6.47 -9.16 -2.19
C HIS A 134 -5.84 -9.69 -0.89
N ARG A 135 -4.56 -10.08 -0.96
CA ARG A 135 -3.69 -10.34 0.19
C ARG A 135 -2.67 -9.23 0.26
N ALA A 136 -2.39 -8.75 1.48
CA ALA A 136 -1.54 -7.57 1.67
C ALA A 136 -0.14 -7.75 1.05
N GLY A 137 0.49 -8.90 1.23
CA GLY A 137 1.81 -9.20 0.66
C GLY A 137 1.82 -9.19 -0.86
N GLY A 138 0.84 -9.86 -1.49
CA GLY A 138 0.71 -9.92 -2.95
C GLY A 138 0.47 -8.54 -3.56
N ASP A 139 -0.46 -7.78 -2.98
CA ASP A 139 -0.80 -6.44 -3.48
C ASP A 139 0.33 -5.43 -3.22
N ALA A 140 1.05 -5.53 -2.09
CA ALA A 140 2.21 -4.70 -1.81
C ALA A 140 3.37 -4.98 -2.78
N LEU A 141 3.66 -6.25 -3.06
CA LEU A 141 4.71 -6.63 -4.03
C LEU A 141 4.35 -6.17 -5.45
N ALA A 142 3.11 -6.39 -5.89
CA ALA A 142 2.64 -5.90 -7.17
C ALA A 142 2.69 -4.37 -7.26
N THR A 143 2.35 -3.66 -6.18
CA THR A 143 2.46 -2.20 -6.09
C THR A 143 3.91 -1.74 -6.14
N ALA A 144 4.85 -2.44 -5.51
CA ALA A 144 6.27 -2.14 -5.56
C ALA A 144 6.83 -2.27 -6.99
N GLN A 145 6.49 -3.36 -7.68
CA GLN A 145 6.87 -3.56 -9.09
C GLN A 145 6.25 -2.51 -10.00
N LEU A 146 4.97 -2.20 -9.79
CA LEU A 146 4.26 -1.13 -10.51
C LEU A 146 4.94 0.23 -10.29
N LEU A 147 5.31 0.55 -9.06
CA LEU A 147 6.03 1.80 -8.74
C LEU A 147 7.29 1.92 -9.59
N VAL A 148 8.10 0.88 -9.67
CA VAL A 148 9.34 0.88 -10.47
C VAL A 148 9.06 1.17 -11.94
N ARG A 149 8.01 0.58 -12.52
CA ARG A 149 7.59 0.86 -13.90
C ARG A 149 7.14 2.30 -14.09
N LEU A 150 6.29 2.81 -13.18
CA LEU A 150 5.78 4.18 -13.24
C LEU A 150 6.88 5.23 -13.03
N LEU A 151 7.88 4.95 -12.19
CA LEU A 151 9.05 5.82 -12.03
C LEU A 151 9.90 5.86 -13.31
N GLY A 152 10.04 4.73 -14.01
CA GLY A 152 10.67 4.69 -15.32
C GLY A 152 9.95 5.61 -16.33
N GLU A 153 8.62 5.51 -16.40
CA GLU A 153 7.78 6.40 -17.24
C GLU A 153 7.92 7.88 -16.87
N ALA A 154 7.95 8.18 -15.56
CA ALA A 154 8.14 9.55 -15.08
C ALA A 154 9.52 10.09 -15.45
N ARG A 155 10.56 9.27 -15.32
CA ARG A 155 11.93 9.62 -15.70
C ARG A 155 12.06 9.94 -17.18
N CYS A 156 11.37 9.19 -18.07
CA CYS A 156 11.29 9.50 -19.50
C CYS A 156 10.61 10.86 -19.78
N ARG A 157 9.91 11.42 -18.79
CA ARG A 157 9.28 12.77 -18.84
C ARG A 157 10.11 13.85 -18.12
N GLY A 158 11.36 13.55 -17.79
CA GLY A 158 12.26 14.49 -17.11
C GLY A 158 12.03 14.61 -15.59
N CYS A 159 11.29 13.67 -14.96
CA CYS A 159 11.15 13.66 -13.51
C CYS A 159 12.31 12.91 -12.88
N GLU A 160 13.18 13.61 -12.17
CA GLU A 160 14.36 13.05 -11.51
C GLU A 160 14.26 13.09 -9.99
N THR A 161 13.43 13.97 -9.46
CA THR A 161 13.29 14.22 -8.02
C THR A 161 11.89 13.92 -7.50
N LEU A 162 11.75 13.83 -6.17
CA LEU A 162 10.46 13.70 -5.52
C LEU A 162 9.57 14.94 -5.77
N ASP A 163 10.17 16.13 -5.86
CA ASP A 163 9.43 17.36 -6.16
C ASP A 163 8.87 17.35 -7.58
N ASP A 164 9.61 16.81 -8.56
CA ASP A 164 9.09 16.61 -9.92
C ASP A 164 7.89 15.66 -9.92
N LEU A 165 7.96 14.55 -9.19
CA LEU A 165 6.84 13.62 -9.07
C LEU A 165 5.63 14.27 -8.40
N ARG A 166 5.85 15.12 -7.41
CA ARG A 166 4.78 15.89 -6.75
C ARG A 166 4.12 16.87 -7.73
N ALA A 167 4.92 17.60 -8.49
CA ALA A 167 4.42 18.53 -9.50
C ALA A 167 3.61 17.79 -10.58
N LEU A 168 4.13 16.66 -11.05
CA LEU A 168 3.49 15.82 -12.06
C LEU A 168 2.13 15.28 -11.56
N THR A 169 2.08 14.74 -10.33
CA THR A 169 0.86 14.15 -9.76
C THR A 169 -0.19 15.17 -9.34
N ARG A 170 0.19 16.44 -9.11
CA ARG A 170 -0.76 17.54 -8.88
C ARG A 170 -1.48 17.97 -10.16
N ARG A 171 -0.78 18.03 -11.29
CA ARG A 171 -1.34 18.40 -12.60
C ARG A 171 -2.31 17.37 -13.17
N GLY A 172 -2.14 16.09 -12.83
CA GLY A 172 -3.00 14.99 -13.28
C GLY A 172 -4.29 14.81 -12.46
N GLY A 173 -4.65 15.76 -11.61
CA GLY A 173 -5.80 15.69 -10.69
C GLY A 173 -7.03 16.51 -11.09
N GLY A 174 -7.07 17.04 -12.33
CA GLY A 174 -8.24 17.71 -12.89
C GLY A 174 -9.16 16.73 -13.61
#